data_d82513d0aab4f3fa46911fdccf14457a
#
_entry.id   d82513d0aab4f3fa46911fdccf14457a
#
_cell.length_a   1.000
_cell.length_b   1.000
_cell.length_c   1.000
_cell.angle_alpha   90.00
_cell.angle_beta   90.00
_cell.angle_gamma   90.00
#
_symmetry.space_group_name_H-M   'P 1'
#
loop_
_entity.id
_entity.type
_entity.pdbx_description
1 polymer ?
#
loop_
_entity_poly.entity_id
_entity_poly.type
_entity_poly.pdbx_seq_one_letter_code
_entity_poly.pdbx_strand_id
1 'polypeptide(L)'
;MIELKNIVKKFKVGDSDIEILHGINLSIKKGEFIAIIGQSGSGKSTLMNILGCLDSPSSGQYLLDGDDISNFDSDALAKLRRNKFGFIFQRYNLLATMNALQNVALPSVYAGVDKKSREQRAHEILASLELDDKAQSLPNKLSGGQQQRVSIARALINGGEIILADEPTGALDSKSGLKVMEILVNLHKLGHTIIIVTHDPKIAGYANRVIEIKDGNIISDTTKKDEIFTAKKHDAPQKSTFVYYKDQLIESFKMSISAMLSHKLRSLLTMLGIIIGIAAVISVVALGKGSQEQILAGIRKIGTNTIDIMPGKGFGDMRSGRVKTLVISDAQMLEKQPFLESVTPNTSTSGTLTYENISLSASLRGGGSGSFDVNGLKLASGRLYDDDEVASSASVAVIDHTTKISVFPNIDPIGKIILFNKKPLRIIGVLQKDDFTFGDASTLKIYAPYTTVLNKITGDKYISSITVRVKESVNAQVAEKSLTELLTIKHGKQDFFTRNSDSIKQTIEETISTMRLLISSIALISLIVGGIGVMNIMLVSVTERTKEIGIKMAIGARQSNILQQ
;
A
#
# COMPACT_ATOMS: atom_id res chain seq x y z
N MET A 1 1.22 -16.35 -51.95
CA MET A 1 1.48 -16.39 -50.52
C MET A 1 1.39 -15.01 -49.91
N ILE A 2 2.20 -14.05 -50.31
CA ILE A 2 2.10 -12.64 -49.89
C ILE A 2 1.75 -11.79 -51.10
N GLU A 3 0.76 -10.89 -50.98
CA GLU A 3 0.40 -9.94 -52.05
C GLU A 3 0.12 -8.57 -51.40
N LEU A 4 0.91 -7.57 -51.78
CA LEU A 4 0.76 -6.17 -51.37
C LEU A 4 0.18 -5.39 -52.57
N LYS A 5 -0.93 -4.67 -52.35
CA LYS A 5 -1.59 -3.84 -53.37
C LYS A 5 -1.65 -2.40 -52.88
N ASN A 6 -0.92 -1.53 -53.55
CA ASN A 6 -0.90 -0.09 -53.32
C ASN A 6 -0.64 0.28 -51.83
N ILE A 7 0.34 -0.35 -51.21
CA ILE A 7 0.67 -0.15 -49.79
C ILE A 7 1.33 1.22 -49.60
N VAL A 8 0.68 2.05 -48.76
CA VAL A 8 1.20 3.34 -48.32
C VAL A 8 1.44 3.29 -46.82
N LYS A 9 2.57 3.86 -46.39
CA LYS A 9 2.85 4.04 -44.96
C LYS A 9 3.22 5.47 -44.66
N LYS A 10 2.49 6.07 -43.72
CA LYS A 10 2.72 7.40 -43.15
C LYS A 10 3.05 7.34 -41.68
N PHE A 11 3.92 8.20 -41.23
CA PHE A 11 4.22 8.39 -39.80
C PHE A 11 3.95 9.85 -39.43
N LYS A 12 3.31 10.05 -38.28
CA LYS A 12 3.04 11.38 -37.77
C LYS A 12 4.27 11.91 -37.03
N VAL A 13 4.79 13.05 -37.51
CA VAL A 13 5.94 13.74 -36.89
C VAL A 13 5.52 15.17 -36.57
N GLY A 14 5.20 15.44 -35.29
CA GLY A 14 4.53 16.68 -34.90
C GLY A 14 3.15 16.80 -35.54
N ASP A 15 2.92 17.89 -36.26
CA ASP A 15 1.65 18.16 -37.00
C ASP A 15 1.67 17.72 -38.47
N SER A 16 2.76 17.10 -38.93
CA SER A 16 2.92 16.70 -40.32
C SER A 16 2.94 15.18 -40.48
N ASP A 17 2.31 14.67 -41.55
CA ASP A 17 2.39 13.27 -41.95
C ASP A 17 3.52 13.10 -42.97
N ILE A 18 4.52 12.28 -42.61
CA ILE A 18 5.61 11.92 -43.53
C ILE A 18 5.30 10.56 -44.15
N GLU A 19 5.17 10.53 -45.48
CA GLU A 19 4.96 9.29 -46.22
C GLU A 19 6.31 8.62 -46.50
N ILE A 20 6.45 7.34 -46.12
CA ILE A 20 7.69 6.56 -46.26
C ILE A 20 7.57 5.52 -47.37
N LEU A 21 6.39 4.96 -47.58
CA LEU A 21 6.12 4.03 -48.68
C LEU A 21 5.01 4.61 -49.57
N HIS A 22 5.26 4.62 -50.89
CA HIS A 22 4.48 5.33 -51.87
C HIS A 22 3.75 4.36 -52.82
N GLY A 23 2.77 3.58 -52.32
CA GLY A 23 1.95 2.70 -53.14
C GLY A 23 2.68 1.44 -53.61
N ILE A 24 3.33 0.74 -52.72
CA ILE A 24 4.09 -0.50 -53.00
C ILE A 24 3.16 -1.60 -53.49
N ASN A 25 3.50 -2.18 -54.66
CA ASN A 25 2.88 -3.38 -55.21
C ASN A 25 3.93 -4.49 -55.25
N LEU A 26 3.68 -5.62 -54.59
CA LEU A 26 4.63 -6.71 -54.49
C LEU A 26 3.91 -8.05 -54.31
N SER A 27 4.30 -9.07 -55.08
CA SER A 27 3.81 -10.44 -54.94
C SER A 27 4.99 -11.38 -54.65
N ILE A 28 4.84 -12.20 -53.58
CA ILE A 28 5.85 -13.18 -53.18
C ILE A 28 5.21 -14.56 -53.14
N LYS A 29 5.80 -15.51 -53.86
CA LYS A 29 5.34 -16.90 -53.93
C LYS A 29 5.92 -17.69 -52.76
N LYS A 30 5.27 -18.78 -52.40
CA LYS A 30 5.78 -19.71 -51.37
C LYS A 30 7.06 -20.37 -51.86
N GLY A 31 8.10 -20.41 -51.00
CA GLY A 31 9.38 -21.02 -51.28
C GLY A 31 10.33 -20.12 -52.14
N GLU A 32 10.03 -18.83 -52.31
CA GLU A 32 10.97 -17.90 -52.90
C GLU A 32 12.09 -17.48 -51.95
N PHE A 33 13.26 -17.18 -52.49
CA PHE A 33 14.37 -16.52 -51.77
C PHE A 33 14.60 -15.14 -52.36
N ILE A 34 14.22 -14.10 -51.63
CA ILE A 34 14.19 -12.71 -52.07
C ILE A 34 15.17 -11.87 -51.25
N ALA A 35 15.90 -10.98 -51.92
CA ALA A 35 16.66 -9.91 -51.32
C ALA A 35 16.04 -8.56 -51.61
N ILE A 36 15.74 -7.76 -50.57
CA ILE A 36 15.30 -6.38 -50.68
C ILE A 36 16.53 -5.49 -50.43
N ILE A 37 16.94 -4.73 -51.45
CA ILE A 37 18.12 -3.86 -51.40
C ILE A 37 17.72 -2.39 -51.51
N GLY A 38 18.63 -1.49 -51.15
CA GLY A 38 18.46 -0.03 -51.31
C GLY A 38 19.31 0.74 -50.29
N GLN A 39 19.38 2.05 -50.44
CA GLN A 39 20.16 2.92 -49.52
C GLN A 39 19.51 3.01 -48.14
N SER A 40 20.27 3.49 -47.15
CA SER A 40 19.72 3.79 -45.83
C SER A 40 18.60 4.85 -45.95
N GLY A 41 17.49 4.65 -45.23
CA GLY A 41 16.32 5.56 -45.33
C GLY A 41 15.37 5.31 -46.48
N SER A 42 15.65 4.37 -47.41
CA SER A 42 14.79 4.10 -48.60
C SER A 42 13.44 3.42 -48.29
N GLY A 43 13.12 3.09 -47.05
CA GLY A 43 11.86 2.42 -46.65
C GLY A 43 11.94 0.90 -46.46
N LYS A 44 13.13 0.24 -46.64
CA LYS A 44 13.30 -1.23 -46.52
C LYS A 44 12.80 -1.80 -45.19
N SER A 45 13.25 -1.24 -44.08
CA SER A 45 12.85 -1.72 -42.72
C SER A 45 11.36 -1.48 -42.46
N THR A 46 10.79 -0.39 -43.00
CA THR A 46 9.34 -0.11 -42.94
C THR A 46 8.57 -1.17 -43.73
N LEU A 47 9.01 -1.49 -44.96
CA LEU A 47 8.38 -2.56 -45.75
C LEU A 47 8.49 -3.91 -45.06
N MET A 48 9.68 -4.24 -44.51
CA MET A 48 9.88 -5.48 -43.75
C MET A 48 8.98 -5.58 -42.51
N ASN A 49 8.78 -4.48 -41.79
CA ASN A 49 7.88 -4.44 -40.63
C ASN A 49 6.42 -4.71 -41.03
N ILE A 50 5.97 -4.17 -42.20
CA ILE A 50 4.65 -4.46 -42.72
C ILE A 50 4.56 -5.92 -43.16
N LEU A 51 5.51 -6.43 -43.96
CA LEU A 51 5.57 -7.83 -44.38
C LEU A 51 5.51 -8.78 -43.19
N GLY A 52 6.20 -8.45 -42.08
CA GLY A 52 6.25 -9.25 -40.87
C GLY A 52 5.09 -9.00 -39.89
N CYS A 53 4.09 -8.23 -40.27
CA CYS A 53 2.98 -7.89 -39.37
C CYS A 53 3.42 -7.20 -38.05
N LEU A 54 4.59 -6.55 -38.03
CA LEU A 54 5.07 -5.75 -36.90
C LEU A 54 4.43 -4.35 -36.91
N ASP A 55 4.05 -3.89 -38.09
CA ASP A 55 3.35 -2.63 -38.33
C ASP A 55 2.25 -2.84 -39.36
N SER A 56 1.23 -1.97 -39.39
CA SER A 56 0.13 -2.01 -40.35
C SER A 56 0.30 -0.92 -41.38
N PRO A 57 -0.12 -1.13 -42.63
CA PRO A 57 -0.13 -0.08 -43.64
C PRO A 57 -1.10 1.05 -43.26
N SER A 58 -0.82 2.27 -43.72
CA SER A 58 -1.74 3.40 -43.55
C SER A 58 -2.90 3.33 -44.55
N SER A 59 -2.64 2.77 -45.73
CA SER A 59 -3.65 2.45 -46.75
C SER A 59 -3.10 1.38 -47.71
N GLY A 60 -3.97 0.82 -48.53
CA GLY A 60 -3.67 -0.31 -49.40
C GLY A 60 -4.16 -1.63 -48.83
N GLN A 61 -3.88 -2.73 -49.53
CA GLN A 61 -4.35 -4.06 -49.16
C GLN A 61 -3.18 -5.04 -49.01
N TYR A 62 -3.15 -5.77 -47.88
CA TYR A 62 -2.18 -6.84 -47.62
C TYR A 62 -2.89 -8.20 -47.54
N LEU A 63 -2.65 -9.04 -48.54
CA LEU A 63 -3.17 -10.40 -48.59
C LEU A 63 -2.09 -11.40 -48.20
N LEU A 64 -2.40 -12.29 -47.21
CA LEU A 64 -1.55 -13.40 -46.81
C LEU A 64 -2.32 -14.71 -46.97
N ASP A 65 -1.82 -15.60 -47.83
CA ASP A 65 -2.49 -16.86 -48.25
C ASP A 65 -3.92 -16.65 -48.77
N GLY A 66 -4.22 -15.46 -49.34
CA GLY A 66 -5.53 -15.08 -49.85
C GLY A 66 -6.41 -14.28 -48.90
N ASP A 67 -6.07 -14.28 -47.59
CA ASP A 67 -6.81 -13.54 -46.57
C ASP A 67 -6.33 -12.10 -46.47
N ASP A 68 -7.23 -11.14 -46.45
CA ASP A 68 -6.90 -9.72 -46.23
C ASP A 68 -6.65 -9.46 -44.76
N ILE A 69 -5.40 -9.15 -44.42
CA ILE A 69 -4.95 -8.90 -43.03
C ILE A 69 -4.71 -7.42 -42.74
N SER A 70 -5.04 -6.52 -43.66
CA SER A 70 -4.79 -5.07 -43.57
C SER A 70 -5.38 -4.44 -42.29
N ASN A 71 -6.55 -4.94 -41.84
CA ASN A 71 -7.32 -4.42 -40.72
C ASN A 71 -7.36 -5.37 -39.52
N PHE A 72 -6.44 -6.33 -39.46
CA PHE A 72 -6.37 -7.23 -38.31
C PHE A 72 -5.97 -6.48 -37.03
N ASP A 73 -6.56 -6.86 -35.92
CA ASP A 73 -6.19 -6.34 -34.61
C ASP A 73 -4.80 -6.83 -34.16
N SER A 74 -4.28 -6.22 -33.12
CA SER A 74 -2.97 -6.51 -32.56
C SER A 74 -2.79 -7.99 -32.16
N ASP A 75 -3.85 -8.63 -31.67
CA ASP A 75 -3.82 -10.04 -31.21
C ASP A 75 -3.85 -11.03 -32.38
N ALA A 76 -4.61 -10.71 -33.44
CA ALA A 76 -4.62 -11.49 -34.67
C ALA A 76 -3.26 -11.39 -35.40
N LEU A 77 -2.67 -10.18 -35.49
CA LEU A 77 -1.33 -10.00 -36.03
C LEU A 77 -0.27 -10.73 -35.19
N ALA A 78 -0.37 -10.72 -33.85
CA ALA A 78 0.52 -11.49 -32.97
C ALA A 78 0.42 -13.00 -33.22
N LYS A 79 -0.79 -13.51 -33.51
CA LYS A 79 -1.01 -14.92 -33.88
C LYS A 79 -0.34 -15.26 -35.22
N LEU A 80 -0.42 -14.39 -36.21
CA LEU A 80 0.26 -14.56 -37.48
C LEU A 80 1.77 -14.56 -37.32
N ARG A 81 2.33 -13.57 -36.60
CA ARG A 81 3.77 -13.50 -36.32
C ARG A 81 4.29 -14.79 -35.70
N ARG A 82 3.58 -15.31 -34.71
CA ARG A 82 3.95 -16.52 -34.01
C ARG A 82 3.89 -17.79 -34.86
N ASN A 83 2.91 -17.89 -35.75
CA ASN A 83 2.62 -19.14 -36.46
C ASN A 83 3.24 -19.19 -37.86
N LYS A 84 3.38 -18.05 -38.53
CA LYS A 84 3.79 -17.95 -39.96
C LYS A 84 5.18 -17.40 -40.14
N PHE A 85 5.62 -16.49 -39.26
CA PHE A 85 6.85 -15.74 -39.41
C PHE A 85 7.95 -16.17 -38.46
N GLY A 86 9.20 -16.21 -38.97
CA GLY A 86 10.42 -16.28 -38.20
C GLY A 86 11.24 -15.01 -38.41
N PHE A 87 11.59 -14.31 -37.29
CA PHE A 87 12.37 -13.08 -37.37
C PHE A 87 13.82 -13.28 -37.00
N ILE A 88 14.73 -12.84 -37.87
CA ILE A 88 16.17 -12.79 -37.66
C ILE A 88 16.60 -11.32 -37.72
N PHE A 89 16.99 -10.79 -36.55
CA PHE A 89 17.32 -9.38 -36.39
C PHE A 89 18.81 -9.11 -36.54
N GLN A 90 19.20 -7.92 -36.98
CA GLN A 90 20.56 -7.47 -37.16
C GLN A 90 21.42 -7.58 -35.86
N ARG A 91 20.85 -7.23 -34.69
CA ARG A 91 21.51 -7.27 -33.38
C ARG A 91 21.07 -8.47 -32.53
N TYR A 92 20.72 -9.58 -33.17
CA TYR A 92 20.28 -10.85 -32.56
C TYR A 92 19.01 -10.74 -31.73
N ASN A 93 18.84 -9.67 -30.95
CA ASN A 93 17.69 -9.36 -30.08
C ASN A 93 17.32 -10.56 -29.18
N LEU A 94 18.35 -11.15 -28.52
CA LEU A 94 18.15 -12.17 -27.51
C LEU A 94 17.84 -11.50 -26.16
N LEU A 95 16.99 -12.15 -25.36
CA LEU A 95 16.71 -11.71 -24.01
C LEU A 95 17.90 -12.08 -23.11
N ALA A 96 18.56 -11.06 -22.54
CA ALA A 96 19.81 -11.22 -21.81
C ALA A 96 19.66 -12.04 -20.52
N THR A 97 18.47 -12.08 -19.95
CA THR A 97 18.13 -12.82 -18.72
C THR A 97 17.81 -14.29 -18.96
N MET A 98 17.71 -14.72 -20.22
CA MET A 98 17.36 -16.07 -20.64
C MET A 98 18.54 -16.76 -21.32
N ASN A 99 18.75 -18.06 -21.05
CA ASN A 99 19.74 -18.86 -21.77
C ASN A 99 19.34 -19.10 -23.24
N ALA A 100 20.21 -19.72 -24.03
CA ALA A 100 19.96 -19.98 -25.45
C ALA A 100 18.71 -20.84 -25.67
N LEU A 101 18.54 -21.92 -24.89
CA LEU A 101 17.38 -22.81 -24.95
C LEU A 101 16.07 -22.04 -24.67
N GLN A 102 16.05 -21.22 -23.63
CA GLN A 102 14.89 -20.42 -23.26
C GLN A 102 14.55 -19.37 -24.32
N ASN A 103 15.57 -18.70 -24.89
CA ASN A 103 15.37 -17.75 -25.99
C ASN A 103 14.74 -18.43 -27.21
N VAL A 104 15.20 -19.63 -27.56
CA VAL A 104 14.64 -20.41 -28.69
C VAL A 104 13.22 -20.87 -28.40
N ALA A 105 12.96 -21.37 -27.19
CA ALA A 105 11.66 -21.92 -26.81
C ALA A 105 10.56 -20.84 -26.62
N LEU A 106 10.92 -19.56 -26.46
CA LEU A 106 10.02 -18.49 -26.05
C LEU A 106 8.79 -18.29 -26.99
N PRO A 107 8.92 -18.29 -28.33
CA PRO A 107 7.75 -18.18 -29.22
C PRO A 107 6.76 -19.32 -29.03
N SER A 108 7.23 -20.55 -28.67
CA SER A 108 6.38 -21.71 -28.39
C SER A 108 5.65 -21.60 -27.06
N VAL A 109 6.18 -20.83 -26.08
CA VAL A 109 5.44 -20.48 -24.87
C VAL A 109 4.17 -19.70 -25.24
N TYR A 110 4.31 -18.69 -26.11
CA TYR A 110 3.18 -17.91 -26.59
C TYR A 110 2.24 -18.69 -27.51
N ALA A 111 2.73 -19.77 -28.14
CA ALA A 111 1.94 -20.68 -28.93
C ALA A 111 1.15 -21.70 -28.07
N GLY A 112 1.45 -21.79 -26.77
CA GLY A 112 0.79 -22.73 -25.85
C GLY A 112 1.31 -24.16 -25.96
N VAL A 113 2.50 -24.36 -26.53
CA VAL A 113 3.16 -25.67 -26.59
C VAL A 113 3.64 -26.05 -25.18
N ASP A 114 3.45 -27.30 -24.78
CA ASP A 114 3.86 -27.78 -23.47
C ASP A 114 5.38 -27.73 -23.26
N LYS A 115 5.82 -27.62 -22.00
CA LYS A 115 7.22 -27.40 -21.65
C LYS A 115 8.13 -28.48 -22.21
N LYS A 116 7.78 -29.75 -22.08
CA LYS A 116 8.59 -30.88 -22.51
C LYS A 116 8.79 -30.86 -24.04
N SER A 117 7.71 -30.69 -24.79
CA SER A 117 7.74 -30.66 -26.26
C SER A 117 8.52 -29.45 -26.81
N ARG A 118 8.32 -28.23 -26.22
CA ARG A 118 9.04 -27.05 -26.68
C ARG A 118 10.54 -27.10 -26.36
N GLU A 119 10.93 -27.60 -25.17
CA GLU A 119 12.34 -27.75 -24.80
C GLU A 119 13.03 -28.79 -25.66
N GLN A 120 12.39 -29.94 -25.89
CA GLN A 120 12.91 -30.98 -26.79
C GLN A 120 13.13 -30.41 -28.19
N ARG A 121 12.10 -29.73 -28.75
CA ARG A 121 12.21 -29.12 -30.08
C ARG A 121 13.29 -28.06 -30.14
N ALA A 122 13.43 -27.24 -29.11
CA ALA A 122 14.49 -26.23 -29.05
C ALA A 122 15.89 -26.87 -29.00
N HIS A 123 16.08 -27.96 -28.27
CA HIS A 123 17.34 -28.76 -28.30
C HIS A 123 17.65 -29.33 -29.68
N GLU A 124 16.68 -29.94 -30.34
CA GLU A 124 16.82 -30.48 -31.70
C GLU A 124 17.28 -29.41 -32.70
N ILE A 125 16.67 -28.21 -32.64
CA ILE A 125 17.03 -27.10 -33.52
C ILE A 125 18.43 -26.54 -33.16
N LEU A 126 18.75 -26.38 -31.87
CA LEU A 126 20.08 -25.94 -31.43
C LEU A 126 21.18 -26.92 -31.86
N ALA A 127 20.91 -28.21 -31.73
CA ALA A 127 21.83 -29.27 -32.19
C ALA A 127 22.05 -29.20 -33.71
N SER A 128 21.01 -29.02 -34.51
CA SER A 128 21.11 -28.86 -35.97
C SER A 128 21.91 -27.62 -36.40
N LEU A 129 22.04 -26.64 -35.50
CA LEU A 129 22.82 -25.41 -35.69
C LEU A 129 24.19 -25.43 -34.96
N GLU A 130 24.65 -26.59 -34.51
CA GLU A 130 25.92 -26.79 -33.78
C GLU A 130 26.01 -25.94 -32.48
N LEU A 131 24.93 -25.90 -31.68
CA LEU A 131 24.84 -25.13 -30.44
C LEU A 131 24.33 -25.95 -29.25
N ASP A 132 24.33 -27.27 -29.32
CA ASP A 132 23.81 -28.12 -28.26
C ASP A 132 24.58 -27.94 -26.93
N ASP A 133 25.91 -27.84 -27.00
CA ASP A 133 26.79 -27.57 -25.86
C ASP A 133 26.60 -26.16 -25.26
N LYS A 134 25.91 -25.26 -25.95
CA LYS A 134 25.64 -23.87 -25.56
C LYS A 134 24.20 -23.62 -25.13
N ALA A 135 23.37 -24.66 -25.09
CA ALA A 135 21.94 -24.53 -24.79
C ALA A 135 21.64 -23.78 -23.46
N GLN A 136 22.47 -23.98 -22.44
CA GLN A 136 22.37 -23.34 -21.12
C GLN A 136 23.12 -22.01 -21.00
N SER A 137 23.84 -21.57 -22.05
CA SER A 137 24.62 -20.35 -22.03
C SER A 137 23.77 -19.11 -22.16
N LEU A 138 24.05 -18.07 -21.35
CA LEU A 138 23.44 -16.75 -21.49
C LEU A 138 24.00 -16.04 -22.73
N PRO A 139 23.26 -15.09 -23.34
CA PRO A 139 23.71 -14.37 -24.54
C PRO A 139 25.09 -13.73 -24.44
N ASN A 140 25.43 -13.17 -23.27
CA ASN A 140 26.72 -12.54 -22.99
C ASN A 140 27.91 -13.53 -22.95
N LYS A 141 27.65 -14.83 -22.95
CA LYS A 141 28.65 -15.91 -23.01
C LYS A 141 28.79 -16.52 -24.41
N LEU A 142 28.04 -16.00 -25.38
CA LEU A 142 28.04 -16.48 -26.77
C LEU A 142 28.75 -15.48 -27.67
N SER A 143 29.50 -15.99 -28.66
CA SER A 143 30.04 -15.14 -29.74
C SER A 143 28.92 -14.57 -30.62
N GLY A 144 29.20 -13.53 -31.39
CA GLY A 144 28.20 -12.91 -32.30
C GLY A 144 27.57 -13.93 -33.26
N GLY A 145 28.40 -14.79 -33.89
CA GLY A 145 27.92 -15.85 -34.77
C GLY A 145 27.06 -16.90 -34.03
N GLN A 146 27.40 -17.23 -32.77
CA GLN A 146 26.56 -18.11 -31.96
C GLN A 146 25.23 -17.46 -31.59
N GLN A 147 25.22 -16.17 -31.19
CA GLN A 147 24.00 -15.44 -30.92
C GLN A 147 23.10 -15.36 -32.16
N GLN A 148 23.64 -15.14 -33.33
CA GLN A 148 22.87 -15.13 -34.58
C GLN A 148 22.24 -16.49 -34.87
N ARG A 149 23.00 -17.59 -34.67
CA ARG A 149 22.46 -18.95 -34.83
C ARG A 149 21.36 -19.24 -33.79
N VAL A 150 21.44 -18.76 -32.56
CA VAL A 150 20.33 -18.81 -31.58
C VAL A 150 19.12 -18.01 -32.07
N SER A 151 19.32 -16.84 -32.68
CA SER A 151 18.24 -16.04 -33.27
C SER A 151 17.56 -16.80 -34.43
N ILE A 152 18.33 -17.49 -35.28
CA ILE A 152 17.81 -18.37 -36.33
C ILE A 152 17.02 -19.54 -35.73
N ALA A 153 17.56 -20.21 -34.71
CA ALA A 153 16.88 -21.29 -34.01
C ALA A 153 15.51 -20.83 -33.45
N ARG A 154 15.46 -19.62 -32.88
CA ARG A 154 14.24 -19.00 -32.38
C ARG A 154 13.21 -18.74 -33.49
N ALA A 155 13.66 -18.34 -34.66
CA ALA A 155 12.81 -18.12 -35.83
C ALA A 155 12.16 -19.42 -36.34
N LEU A 156 12.79 -20.58 -36.12
CA LEU A 156 12.37 -21.89 -36.62
C LEU A 156 11.49 -22.68 -35.66
N ILE A 157 11.40 -22.31 -34.39
CA ILE A 157 10.79 -23.16 -33.34
C ILE A 157 9.32 -23.49 -33.62
N ASN A 158 8.56 -22.56 -34.16
CA ASN A 158 7.15 -22.73 -34.51
C ASN A 158 6.92 -23.06 -36.01
N GLY A 159 7.98 -23.41 -36.74
CA GLY A 159 7.91 -23.80 -38.13
C GLY A 159 8.36 -22.71 -39.12
N GLY A 160 8.15 -21.42 -38.84
CA GLY A 160 8.66 -20.29 -39.64
C GLY A 160 8.50 -20.43 -41.17
N GLU A 161 7.24 -20.53 -41.71
CA GLU A 161 7.03 -20.68 -43.16
C GLU A 161 7.68 -19.53 -43.95
N ILE A 162 7.70 -18.33 -43.34
CA ILE A 162 8.32 -17.11 -43.91
C ILE A 162 9.39 -16.65 -42.94
N ILE A 163 10.64 -16.59 -43.37
CA ILE A 163 11.77 -16.10 -42.59
C ILE A 163 12.12 -14.70 -43.06
N LEU A 164 12.00 -13.74 -42.18
CA LEU A 164 12.37 -12.34 -42.40
C LEU A 164 13.71 -12.08 -41.72
N ALA A 165 14.74 -11.72 -42.49
CA ALA A 165 16.08 -11.48 -42.01
C ALA A 165 16.52 -10.04 -42.29
N ASP A 166 16.66 -9.23 -41.26
CA ASP A 166 17.13 -7.86 -41.34
C ASP A 166 18.64 -7.81 -41.13
N GLU A 167 19.38 -7.55 -42.19
CA GLU A 167 20.85 -7.50 -42.21
C GLU A 167 21.52 -8.67 -41.44
N PRO A 168 21.21 -9.93 -41.76
CA PRO A 168 21.54 -11.08 -40.90
C PRO A 168 23.03 -11.31 -40.67
N THR A 169 23.88 -10.65 -41.43
CA THR A 169 25.36 -10.75 -41.35
C THR A 169 26.03 -9.44 -40.95
N GLY A 170 25.28 -8.33 -40.82
CA GLY A 170 25.81 -6.98 -40.65
C GLY A 170 26.62 -6.75 -39.36
N ALA A 171 26.43 -7.59 -38.31
CA ALA A 171 27.17 -7.53 -37.06
C ALA A 171 28.18 -8.68 -36.88
N LEU A 172 28.51 -9.41 -37.93
CA LEU A 172 29.37 -10.61 -37.91
C LEU A 172 30.69 -10.43 -38.65
N ASP A 173 31.70 -11.19 -38.23
CA ASP A 173 32.90 -11.39 -39.03
C ASP A 173 32.56 -12.18 -40.31
N SER A 174 33.44 -12.08 -41.31
CA SER A 174 33.22 -12.69 -42.62
C SER A 174 32.98 -14.19 -42.57
N LYS A 175 33.67 -14.93 -41.71
CA LYS A 175 33.55 -16.39 -41.58
C LYS A 175 32.19 -16.78 -40.96
N SER A 176 31.78 -16.07 -39.90
CA SER A 176 30.48 -16.28 -39.26
C SER A 176 29.34 -15.86 -40.20
N GLY A 177 29.50 -14.77 -40.98
CA GLY A 177 28.55 -14.32 -41.94
C GLY A 177 28.31 -15.36 -43.06
N LEU A 178 29.35 -15.96 -43.60
CA LEU A 178 29.22 -17.03 -44.62
C LEU A 178 28.43 -18.23 -44.05
N LYS A 179 28.72 -18.63 -42.82
CA LYS A 179 28.02 -19.75 -42.16
C LYS A 179 26.51 -19.46 -41.98
N VAL A 180 26.16 -18.22 -41.61
CA VAL A 180 24.76 -17.79 -41.53
C VAL A 180 24.08 -17.85 -42.90
N MET A 181 24.75 -17.41 -43.95
CA MET A 181 24.16 -17.48 -45.32
C MET A 181 24.01 -18.94 -45.78
N GLU A 182 24.95 -19.84 -45.49
CA GLU A 182 24.79 -21.27 -45.73
C GLU A 182 23.54 -21.84 -45.06
N ILE A 183 23.32 -21.50 -43.79
CA ILE A 183 22.12 -21.92 -43.08
C ILE A 183 20.86 -21.43 -43.76
N LEU A 184 20.78 -20.14 -44.16
CA LEU A 184 19.62 -19.57 -44.85
C LEU A 184 19.39 -20.25 -46.21
N VAL A 185 20.43 -20.51 -47.01
CA VAL A 185 20.31 -21.26 -48.26
C VAL A 185 19.78 -22.69 -48.03
N ASN A 186 20.25 -23.37 -46.99
CA ASN A 186 19.76 -24.71 -46.65
C ASN A 186 18.29 -24.67 -46.20
N LEU A 187 17.85 -23.65 -45.43
CA LEU A 187 16.48 -23.46 -45.08
C LEU A 187 15.58 -23.20 -46.31
N HIS A 188 16.08 -22.44 -47.28
CA HIS A 188 15.39 -22.25 -48.56
C HIS A 188 15.20 -23.58 -49.29
N LYS A 189 16.25 -24.43 -49.38
CA LYS A 189 16.16 -25.77 -50.01
C LYS A 189 15.19 -26.68 -49.27
N LEU A 190 14.95 -26.47 -47.95
CA LEU A 190 13.92 -27.15 -47.17
C LEU A 190 12.51 -26.60 -47.39
N GLY A 191 12.36 -25.58 -48.26
CA GLY A 191 11.08 -25.02 -48.69
C GLY A 191 10.59 -23.82 -47.88
N HIS A 192 11.40 -23.21 -47.04
CA HIS A 192 11.07 -21.95 -46.37
C HIS A 192 11.11 -20.79 -47.37
N THR A 193 10.16 -19.87 -47.24
CA THR A 193 10.21 -18.57 -47.98
C THR A 193 11.16 -17.65 -47.20
N ILE A 194 12.19 -17.13 -47.87
CA ILE A 194 13.20 -16.29 -47.22
C ILE A 194 13.19 -14.90 -47.83
N ILE A 195 13.08 -13.89 -46.97
CA ILE A 195 13.15 -12.48 -47.36
C ILE A 195 14.28 -11.83 -46.57
N ILE A 196 15.35 -11.44 -47.28
CA ILE A 196 16.49 -10.76 -46.66
C ILE A 196 16.43 -9.28 -46.99
N VAL A 197 16.58 -8.43 -45.98
CA VAL A 197 16.86 -7.00 -46.17
C VAL A 197 18.35 -6.78 -46.01
N THR A 198 19.01 -6.19 -46.98
CA THR A 198 20.45 -5.92 -46.92
C THR A 198 20.85 -4.74 -47.81
N HIS A 199 21.94 -4.08 -47.45
CA HIS A 199 22.61 -3.10 -48.32
C HIS A 199 23.87 -3.70 -48.99
N ASP A 200 24.24 -4.93 -48.66
CA ASP A 200 25.41 -5.61 -49.26
C ASP A 200 25.01 -6.40 -50.52
N PRO A 201 25.55 -6.04 -51.69
CA PRO A 201 25.29 -6.75 -52.95
C PRO A 201 25.73 -8.21 -52.93
N LYS A 202 26.77 -8.54 -52.14
CA LYS A 202 27.27 -9.93 -52.02
C LYS A 202 26.23 -10.81 -51.34
N ILE A 203 25.59 -10.29 -50.29
CA ILE A 203 24.53 -10.99 -49.59
C ILE A 203 23.27 -11.11 -50.44
N ALA A 204 22.90 -10.05 -51.17
CA ALA A 204 21.82 -10.09 -52.14
C ALA A 204 22.08 -11.10 -53.26
N GLY A 205 23.35 -11.41 -53.57
CA GLY A 205 23.76 -12.39 -54.55
C GLY A 205 23.29 -13.82 -54.26
N TYR A 206 23.02 -14.19 -53.00
CA TYR A 206 22.52 -15.51 -52.60
C TYR A 206 21.02 -15.69 -52.92
N ALA A 207 20.27 -14.60 -53.07
CA ALA A 207 18.84 -14.66 -53.35
C ALA A 207 18.56 -14.92 -54.86
N ASN A 208 17.44 -15.60 -55.12
CA ASN A 208 16.99 -15.91 -56.48
C ASN A 208 16.30 -14.71 -57.15
N ARG A 209 15.76 -13.77 -56.34
CA ARG A 209 15.09 -12.54 -56.78
C ARG A 209 15.58 -11.36 -55.96
N VAL A 210 15.86 -10.26 -56.62
CA VAL A 210 16.37 -9.05 -55.99
C VAL A 210 15.41 -7.89 -56.31
N ILE A 211 14.91 -7.24 -55.27
CA ILE A 211 14.00 -6.11 -55.30
C ILE A 211 14.77 -4.88 -54.80
N GLU A 212 14.84 -3.84 -55.61
CA GLU A 212 15.50 -2.59 -55.22
C GLU A 212 14.46 -1.54 -54.83
N ILE A 213 14.65 -0.96 -53.64
CA ILE A 213 13.78 0.11 -53.12
C ILE A 213 14.57 1.41 -53.03
N LYS A 214 14.01 2.48 -53.55
CA LYS A 214 14.55 3.83 -53.44
C LYS A 214 13.40 4.81 -53.18
N ASP A 215 13.59 5.66 -52.17
CA ASP A 215 12.67 6.71 -51.77
C ASP A 215 11.21 6.22 -51.67
N GLY A 216 10.99 5.10 -50.99
CA GLY A 216 9.68 4.52 -50.75
C GLY A 216 9.01 3.82 -51.95
N ASN A 217 9.70 3.68 -53.10
CA ASN A 217 9.21 3.04 -54.32
C ASN A 217 10.06 1.82 -54.70
N ILE A 218 9.47 0.81 -55.32
CA ILE A 218 10.19 -0.27 -55.94
C ILE A 218 10.65 0.24 -57.34
N ILE A 219 11.99 0.28 -57.53
CA ILE A 219 12.59 0.76 -58.76
C ILE A 219 13.05 -0.37 -59.68
N SER A 220 13.32 -1.55 -59.11
CA SER A 220 13.75 -2.73 -59.87
C SER A 220 13.28 -4.01 -59.18
N ASP A 221 12.89 -5.00 -59.94
CA ASP A 221 12.50 -6.34 -59.53
C ASP A 221 13.03 -7.36 -60.51
N THR A 222 14.11 -8.02 -60.17
CA THR A 222 14.89 -8.87 -61.05
C THR A 222 14.96 -10.30 -60.52
N THR A 223 14.44 -11.26 -61.28
CA THR A 223 14.52 -12.69 -60.98
C THR A 223 15.73 -13.29 -61.73
N LYS A 224 16.64 -13.91 -60.97
CA LYS A 224 17.84 -14.56 -61.51
C LYS A 224 17.61 -16.03 -61.80
N LYS A 225 16.84 -16.73 -60.97
CA LYS A 225 16.50 -18.15 -61.05
C LYS A 225 15.11 -18.42 -60.54
N ASP A 226 14.33 -19.24 -61.20
CA ASP A 226 12.97 -19.66 -60.81
C ASP A 226 13.03 -21.00 -60.01
N GLU A 227 13.89 -21.10 -58.99
CA GLU A 227 13.96 -22.26 -58.10
C GLU A 227 13.00 -22.03 -56.93
N ILE A 228 11.90 -22.79 -56.89
CA ILE A 228 10.88 -22.75 -55.83
C ILE A 228 10.84 -24.10 -55.15
N PHE A 229 11.04 -24.13 -53.82
CA PHE A 229 10.97 -25.35 -53.01
C PHE A 229 9.70 -25.32 -52.14
N THR A 230 9.01 -26.44 -51.96
CA THR A 230 7.80 -26.53 -51.13
C THR A 230 8.06 -27.32 -49.85
N ALA A 231 7.89 -26.67 -48.70
CA ALA A 231 8.04 -27.31 -47.38
C ALA A 231 6.83 -28.18 -47.03
N LYS A 232 7.09 -29.28 -46.28
CA LYS A 232 6.03 -30.05 -45.61
C LYS A 232 5.47 -29.21 -44.43
N LYS A 233 4.15 -29.14 -44.39
CA LYS A 233 3.44 -28.42 -43.33
C LYS A 233 3.70 -29.06 -41.97
N HIS A 234 4.20 -28.31 -41.00
CA HIS A 234 4.31 -28.75 -39.61
C HIS A 234 3.12 -28.16 -38.86
N ASP A 235 2.19 -29.02 -38.45
CA ASP A 235 1.10 -28.62 -37.58
C ASP A 235 1.56 -28.67 -36.12
N ALA A 236 1.61 -27.53 -35.47
CA ALA A 236 1.87 -27.45 -34.04
C ALA A 236 0.64 -27.94 -33.25
N PRO A 237 0.82 -28.85 -32.27
CA PRO A 237 -0.29 -29.35 -31.46
C PRO A 237 -0.94 -28.23 -30.65
N GLN A 238 -2.24 -28.01 -30.85
CA GLN A 238 -3.03 -27.07 -30.06
C GLN A 238 -3.55 -27.74 -28.79
N LYS A 239 -3.35 -27.13 -27.64
CA LYS A 239 -3.88 -27.61 -26.36
C LYS A 239 -5.24 -26.99 -26.01
N SER A 240 -5.93 -27.62 -25.04
CA SER A 240 -7.15 -27.10 -24.43
C SER A 240 -6.85 -25.75 -23.73
N THR A 241 -7.78 -24.82 -23.84
CA THR A 241 -7.67 -23.43 -23.40
C THR A 241 -7.28 -23.28 -21.92
N PHE A 242 -7.77 -24.16 -21.03
CA PHE A 242 -7.52 -24.08 -19.60
C PHE A 242 -6.08 -24.42 -19.21
N VAL A 243 -5.49 -25.46 -19.80
CA VAL A 243 -4.09 -25.86 -19.55
C VAL A 243 -3.13 -24.77 -20.06
N TYR A 244 -3.49 -24.12 -21.17
CA TYR A 244 -2.74 -22.99 -21.72
C TYR A 244 -2.60 -21.83 -20.73
N TYR A 245 -3.72 -21.36 -20.13
CA TYR A 245 -3.68 -20.23 -19.18
C TYR A 245 -2.90 -20.57 -17.90
N LYS A 246 -3.01 -21.80 -17.40
CA LYS A 246 -2.25 -22.24 -16.21
C LYS A 246 -0.74 -22.25 -16.47
N ASP A 247 -0.31 -22.85 -17.57
CA ASP A 247 1.11 -22.91 -17.92
C ASP A 247 1.68 -21.49 -18.17
N GLN A 248 0.91 -20.62 -18.80
CA GLN A 248 1.28 -19.23 -19.05
C GLN A 248 1.44 -18.43 -17.74
N LEU A 249 0.53 -18.57 -16.78
CA LEU A 249 0.64 -17.90 -15.47
C LEU A 249 1.89 -18.36 -14.71
N ILE A 250 2.18 -19.66 -14.71
CA ILE A 250 3.37 -20.22 -14.05
C ILE A 250 4.66 -19.66 -14.67
N GLU A 251 4.73 -19.62 -16.01
CA GLU A 251 5.91 -19.09 -16.69
C GLU A 251 6.05 -17.56 -16.51
N SER A 252 4.94 -16.81 -16.55
CA SER A 252 4.94 -15.36 -16.27
C SER A 252 5.43 -15.09 -14.84
N PHE A 253 4.99 -15.88 -13.86
CA PHE A 253 5.43 -15.76 -12.47
C PHE A 253 6.93 -16.04 -12.31
N LYS A 254 7.44 -17.09 -12.96
CA LYS A 254 8.89 -17.41 -12.95
C LYS A 254 9.72 -16.31 -13.60
N MET A 255 9.25 -15.78 -14.75
CA MET A 255 9.94 -14.66 -15.42
C MET A 255 9.95 -13.40 -14.54
N SER A 256 8.86 -13.10 -13.83
CA SER A 256 8.79 -11.97 -12.89
C SER A 256 9.77 -12.13 -11.72
N ILE A 257 9.84 -13.31 -11.10
CA ILE A 257 10.81 -13.59 -10.03
C ILE A 257 12.24 -13.46 -10.56
N SER A 258 12.54 -14.03 -11.73
CA SER A 258 13.86 -13.92 -12.34
C SER A 258 14.26 -12.47 -12.63
N ALA A 259 13.32 -11.66 -13.10
CA ALA A 259 13.53 -10.23 -13.33
C ALA A 259 13.80 -9.47 -12.02
N MET A 260 13.06 -9.76 -10.94
CA MET A 260 13.30 -9.20 -9.61
C MET A 260 14.68 -9.54 -9.08
N LEU A 261 15.10 -10.79 -9.23
CA LEU A 261 16.42 -11.28 -8.78
C LEU A 261 17.56 -10.69 -9.61
N SER A 262 17.33 -10.31 -10.86
CA SER A 262 18.32 -9.65 -11.72
C SER A 262 18.60 -8.20 -11.31
N HIS A 263 17.65 -7.53 -10.64
CA HIS A 263 17.75 -6.13 -10.16
C HIS A 263 17.55 -6.04 -8.64
N LYS A 264 18.30 -6.84 -7.87
CA LYS A 264 18.14 -7.02 -6.41
C LYS A 264 18.06 -5.71 -5.62
N LEU A 265 18.98 -4.76 -5.90
CA LEU A 265 19.05 -3.50 -5.16
C LEU A 265 17.78 -2.65 -5.37
N ARG A 266 17.28 -2.58 -6.61
CA ARG A 266 16.04 -1.84 -6.92
C ARG A 266 14.84 -2.47 -6.25
N SER A 267 14.68 -3.79 -6.39
CA SER A 267 13.58 -4.53 -5.76
C SER A 267 13.59 -4.37 -4.24
N LEU A 268 14.78 -4.43 -3.61
CA LEU A 268 14.95 -4.20 -2.17
C LEU A 268 14.51 -2.77 -1.77
N LEU A 269 15.00 -1.75 -2.48
CA LEU A 269 14.66 -0.35 -2.19
C LEU A 269 13.18 -0.05 -2.38
N THR A 270 12.55 -0.65 -3.42
CA THR A 270 11.12 -0.51 -3.66
C THR A 270 10.31 -1.14 -2.52
N MET A 271 10.62 -2.37 -2.14
CA MET A 271 9.98 -3.06 -1.02
C MET A 271 10.16 -2.28 0.28
N LEU A 272 11.38 -1.79 0.56
CA LEU A 272 11.68 -1.02 1.76
C LEU A 272 10.84 0.26 1.83
N GLY A 273 10.71 0.99 0.72
CA GLY A 273 9.86 2.19 0.63
C GLY A 273 8.40 1.90 0.95
N ILE A 274 7.85 0.81 0.40
CA ILE A 274 6.47 0.38 0.67
C ILE A 274 6.31 -0.04 2.13
N ILE A 275 7.23 -0.85 2.67
CA ILE A 275 7.20 -1.33 4.06
C ILE A 275 7.24 -0.15 5.03
N ILE A 276 8.16 0.80 4.83
CA ILE A 276 8.26 2.01 5.67
C ILE A 276 6.98 2.84 5.60
N GLY A 277 6.43 3.05 4.39
CA GLY A 277 5.19 3.81 4.20
C GLY A 277 4.02 3.18 4.94
N ILE A 278 3.80 1.87 4.80
CA ILE A 278 2.71 1.15 5.46
C ILE A 278 2.94 1.09 6.99
N ALA A 279 4.16 0.80 7.44
CA ALA A 279 4.50 0.76 8.85
C ALA A 279 4.28 2.10 9.54
N ALA A 280 4.65 3.22 8.90
CA ALA A 280 4.40 4.56 9.40
C ALA A 280 2.89 4.83 9.58
N VAL A 281 2.06 4.51 8.59
CA VAL A 281 0.60 4.68 8.66
C VAL A 281 0.00 3.84 9.79
N ILE A 282 0.36 2.56 9.87
CA ILE A 282 -0.16 1.66 10.92
C ILE A 282 0.24 2.18 12.30
N SER A 283 1.51 2.60 12.48
CA SER A 283 2.02 3.10 13.76
C SER A 283 1.29 4.36 14.21
N VAL A 284 1.08 5.33 13.31
CA VAL A 284 0.37 6.59 13.61
C VAL A 284 -1.09 6.32 13.98
N VAL A 285 -1.78 5.45 13.22
CA VAL A 285 -3.19 5.10 13.50
C VAL A 285 -3.33 4.31 14.82
N ALA A 286 -2.41 3.37 15.08
CA ALA A 286 -2.43 2.59 16.32
C ALA A 286 -2.17 3.48 17.56
N LEU A 287 -1.19 4.39 17.48
CA LEU A 287 -0.89 5.34 18.55
C LEU A 287 -2.08 6.28 18.82
N GLY A 288 -2.71 6.77 17.74
CA GLY A 288 -3.90 7.63 17.85
C GLY A 288 -5.08 6.94 18.51
N LYS A 289 -5.39 5.69 18.13
CA LYS A 289 -6.43 4.89 18.78
C LYS A 289 -6.12 4.58 20.23
N GLY A 290 -4.88 4.18 20.54
CA GLY A 290 -4.45 3.90 21.92
C GLY A 290 -4.58 5.12 22.84
N SER A 291 -4.15 6.30 22.37
CA SER A 291 -4.32 7.56 23.09
C SER A 291 -5.80 7.91 23.30
N GLN A 292 -6.64 7.73 22.29
CA GLN A 292 -8.08 7.95 22.39
C GLN A 292 -8.72 7.05 23.45
N GLU A 293 -8.44 5.75 23.44
CA GLU A 293 -8.98 4.80 24.42
C GLU A 293 -8.53 5.15 25.85
N GLN A 294 -7.28 5.55 26.02
CA GLN A 294 -6.75 5.97 27.31
C GLN A 294 -7.45 7.23 27.84
N ILE A 295 -7.67 8.22 26.98
CA ILE A 295 -8.41 9.45 27.34
C ILE A 295 -9.86 9.10 27.69
N LEU A 296 -10.55 8.29 26.88
CA LEU A 296 -11.94 7.88 27.13
C LEU A 296 -12.08 7.06 28.42
N ALA A 297 -11.11 6.21 28.73
CA ALA A 297 -11.09 5.48 30.01
C ALA A 297 -10.95 6.43 31.21
N GLY A 298 -10.16 7.50 31.07
CA GLY A 298 -10.07 8.58 32.06
C GLY A 298 -11.39 9.31 32.26
N ILE A 299 -12.07 9.66 31.16
CA ILE A 299 -13.36 10.36 31.21
C ILE A 299 -14.45 9.53 31.88
N ARG A 300 -14.53 8.22 31.60
CA ARG A 300 -15.53 7.33 32.23
C ARG A 300 -15.45 7.29 33.74
N LYS A 301 -14.31 7.66 34.32
CA LYS A 301 -14.09 7.75 35.79
C LYS A 301 -14.50 9.09 36.38
N ILE A 302 -14.61 10.15 35.58
CA ILE A 302 -15.07 11.47 36.04
C ILE A 302 -16.59 11.47 36.13
N GLY A 303 -17.28 10.66 36.86
CA GLY A 303 -18.74 10.62 37.00
C GLY A 303 -19.54 11.32 35.88
N THR A 304 -20.51 10.65 35.32
CA THR A 304 -21.40 11.26 34.31
C THR A 304 -22.47 12.11 34.97
N ASN A 305 -22.88 13.20 34.31
CA ASN A 305 -23.97 14.09 34.77
C ASN A 305 -23.72 14.75 36.14
N THR A 306 -22.44 15.05 36.48
CA THR A 306 -22.12 15.74 37.73
C THR A 306 -21.80 17.21 37.48
N ILE A 307 -22.26 18.05 38.42
CA ILE A 307 -21.96 19.49 38.45
C ILE A 307 -21.34 19.79 39.81
N ASP A 308 -20.09 20.29 39.79
CA ASP A 308 -19.43 20.80 41.00
C ASP A 308 -19.69 22.29 41.12
N ILE A 309 -20.15 22.71 42.28
CA ILE A 309 -20.37 24.10 42.66
C ILE A 309 -19.26 24.49 43.64
N MET A 310 -18.46 25.48 43.27
CA MET A 310 -17.28 25.90 44.02
C MET A 310 -17.32 27.37 44.37
N PRO A 311 -16.78 27.83 45.51
CA PRO A 311 -16.74 29.24 45.85
C PRO A 311 -15.80 30.03 44.95
N GLY A 312 -16.11 31.30 44.65
CA GLY A 312 -15.24 32.17 43.90
C GLY A 312 -15.78 32.56 42.50
N LYS A 313 -14.96 33.14 41.68
CA LYS A 313 -15.35 33.69 40.35
C LYS A 313 -15.01 32.80 39.15
N GLY A 314 -14.23 31.76 39.33
CA GLY A 314 -13.84 30.87 38.22
C GLY A 314 -12.63 30.01 38.53
N PHE A 315 -12.40 29.04 37.66
CA PHE A 315 -11.24 28.15 37.75
C PHE A 315 -9.95 28.93 37.40
N GLY A 316 -8.96 28.89 38.30
CA GLY A 316 -7.68 29.62 38.11
C GLY A 316 -7.60 30.96 38.86
N ASP A 317 -8.68 31.44 39.45
CA ASP A 317 -8.61 32.59 40.36
C ASP A 317 -7.99 32.17 41.71
N MET A 318 -6.75 32.57 41.94
CA MET A 318 -6.02 32.27 43.18
C MET A 318 -6.70 32.81 44.47
N ARG A 319 -7.66 33.73 44.31
CA ARG A 319 -8.47 34.26 45.43
C ARG A 319 -9.68 33.40 45.77
N SER A 320 -10.12 32.54 44.83
CA SER A 320 -11.28 31.65 45.05
C SER A 320 -11.12 30.76 46.29
N GLY A 321 -9.91 30.29 46.62
CA GLY A 321 -9.65 29.49 47.82
C GLY A 321 -9.80 30.27 49.15
N ARG A 322 -9.92 31.60 49.13
CA ARG A 322 -10.15 32.45 50.29
C ARG A 322 -11.62 32.86 50.44
N VAL A 323 -12.43 32.62 49.41
CA VAL A 323 -13.86 32.95 49.41
C VAL A 323 -14.60 31.87 50.21
N LYS A 324 -15.25 32.24 51.30
CA LYS A 324 -15.99 31.36 52.19
C LYS A 324 -17.48 31.75 52.12
N THR A 325 -18.23 31.12 51.20
CA THR A 325 -19.64 31.46 50.92
C THR A 325 -20.57 30.26 51.03
N LEU A 326 -20.10 29.08 50.58
CA LEU A 326 -20.92 27.87 50.57
C LEU A 326 -21.06 27.28 51.97
N VAL A 327 -22.29 26.96 52.35
CA VAL A 327 -22.63 26.36 53.65
C VAL A 327 -23.48 25.09 53.48
N ILE A 328 -23.62 24.28 54.56
CA ILE A 328 -24.39 23.02 54.50
C ILE A 328 -25.85 23.28 54.08
N SER A 329 -26.46 24.40 54.51
CA SER A 329 -27.84 24.72 54.12
C SER A 329 -28.03 24.94 52.62
N ASP A 330 -26.95 25.21 51.87
CA ASP A 330 -27.02 25.29 50.39
C ASP A 330 -27.21 23.91 49.81
N ALA A 331 -26.41 22.92 50.27
CA ALA A 331 -26.55 21.53 49.87
C ALA A 331 -27.97 20.98 50.22
N GLN A 332 -28.47 21.24 51.42
CA GLN A 332 -29.80 20.82 51.85
C GLN A 332 -30.92 21.44 51.02
N MET A 333 -30.76 22.67 50.55
CA MET A 333 -31.71 23.32 49.64
C MET A 333 -31.70 22.67 48.26
N LEU A 334 -30.52 22.36 47.75
CA LEU A 334 -30.34 21.69 46.47
C LEU A 334 -30.86 20.25 46.50
N GLU A 335 -30.73 19.52 47.58
CA GLU A 335 -31.19 18.14 47.74
C GLU A 335 -32.71 18.01 47.54
N LYS A 336 -33.49 19.09 47.80
CA LYS A 336 -34.93 19.14 47.57
C LYS A 336 -35.33 19.32 46.12
N GLN A 337 -34.37 19.49 45.21
CA GLN A 337 -34.68 19.73 43.79
C GLN A 337 -35.00 18.40 43.08
N PRO A 338 -36.16 18.31 42.36
CA PRO A 338 -36.63 17.05 41.79
C PRO A 338 -35.79 16.53 40.62
N PHE A 339 -35.00 17.38 40.00
CA PHE A 339 -34.14 17.06 38.88
C PHE A 339 -32.74 16.52 39.29
N LEU A 340 -32.44 16.56 40.58
CA LEU A 340 -31.20 16.00 41.14
C LEU A 340 -31.43 14.56 41.62
N GLU A 341 -30.41 13.73 41.43
CA GLU A 341 -30.35 12.36 41.91
C GLU A 341 -29.68 12.30 43.30
N SER A 342 -28.59 13.05 43.45
CA SER A 342 -27.88 13.15 44.74
C SER A 342 -27.14 14.48 44.87
N VAL A 343 -26.95 14.91 46.09
CA VAL A 343 -26.22 16.13 46.47
C VAL A 343 -25.23 15.78 47.58
N THR A 344 -23.96 16.11 47.37
CA THR A 344 -22.90 15.80 48.32
C THR A 344 -22.12 17.07 48.67
N PRO A 345 -22.18 17.57 49.87
CA PRO A 345 -21.28 18.61 50.33
C PRO A 345 -19.88 18.04 50.51
N ASN A 346 -18.88 18.74 50.02
CA ASN A 346 -17.49 18.36 50.15
C ASN A 346 -16.71 19.41 50.92
N THR A 347 -15.77 18.94 51.73
CA THR A 347 -14.79 19.77 52.40
C THR A 347 -13.42 19.15 52.26
N SER A 348 -12.37 19.93 52.29
CA SER A 348 -11.01 19.42 52.23
C SER A 348 -10.08 20.29 53.06
N THR A 349 -9.14 19.64 53.75
CA THR A 349 -8.08 20.33 54.47
C THR A 349 -6.80 19.50 54.38
N SER A 350 -5.67 20.20 54.32
CA SER A 350 -4.34 19.56 54.37
C SER A 350 -3.79 19.64 55.78
N GLY A 351 -3.11 18.59 56.17
CA GLY A 351 -2.54 18.51 57.52
C GLY A 351 -1.55 17.35 57.67
N THR A 352 -1.18 17.12 58.92
CA THR A 352 -0.24 16.06 59.25
C THR A 352 -1.00 14.80 59.71
N LEU A 353 -0.78 13.70 58.99
CA LEU A 353 -1.16 12.35 59.40
C LEU A 353 -0.06 11.75 60.26
N THR A 354 -0.40 11.31 61.46
CA THR A 354 0.52 10.64 62.37
C THR A 354 -0.01 9.26 62.74
N TYR A 355 0.85 8.25 62.60
CA TYR A 355 0.62 6.90 63.10
C TYR A 355 1.92 6.38 63.71
N GLU A 356 1.89 6.05 65.01
CA GLU A 356 3.08 5.68 65.76
C GLU A 356 4.23 6.70 65.60
N ASN A 357 5.33 6.27 64.98
CA ASN A 357 6.50 7.11 64.73
C ASN A 357 6.51 7.74 63.32
N ILE A 358 5.47 7.48 62.50
CA ILE A 358 5.35 7.99 61.13
C ILE A 358 4.53 9.29 61.14
N SER A 359 5.07 10.34 60.55
CA SER A 359 4.40 11.65 60.42
C SER A 359 4.56 12.14 59.00
N LEU A 360 3.46 12.21 58.24
CA LEU A 360 3.43 12.54 56.80
C LEU A 360 2.39 13.61 56.52
N SER A 361 2.61 14.40 55.46
CA SER A 361 1.60 15.33 54.96
C SER A 361 0.49 14.57 54.23
N ALA A 362 -0.75 14.85 54.56
CA ALA A 362 -1.92 14.23 53.96
C ALA A 362 -3.04 15.23 53.71
N SER A 363 -3.88 14.93 52.73
CA SER A 363 -5.14 15.63 52.46
C SER A 363 -6.31 14.86 53.05
N LEU A 364 -7.04 15.49 53.96
CA LEU A 364 -8.30 14.96 54.51
C LEU A 364 -9.47 15.52 53.68
N ARG A 365 -10.25 14.64 53.12
CA ARG A 365 -11.42 14.95 52.29
C ARG A 365 -12.70 14.52 53.04
N GLY A 366 -13.58 15.47 53.29
CA GLY A 366 -14.87 15.22 53.89
C GLY A 366 -15.96 15.15 52.82
N GLY A 367 -16.77 14.08 52.86
CA GLY A 367 -17.89 13.88 51.94
C GLY A 367 -19.10 13.23 52.63
N GLY A 368 -20.24 13.19 51.99
CA GLY A 368 -21.39 12.36 52.38
C GLY A 368 -21.17 10.88 52.08
N SER A 369 -22.09 10.00 52.53
CA SER A 369 -22.03 8.55 52.21
C SER A 369 -21.97 8.25 50.72
N GLY A 370 -22.74 8.96 49.90
CA GLY A 370 -22.77 8.83 48.44
C GLY A 370 -21.56 9.42 47.71
N SER A 371 -20.61 10.07 48.41
CA SER A 371 -19.46 10.72 47.77
C SER A 371 -18.53 9.74 47.06
N PHE A 372 -18.46 8.51 47.50
CA PHE A 372 -17.62 7.45 46.92
C PHE A 372 -18.17 7.04 45.52
N ASP A 373 -19.49 6.83 45.42
CA ASP A 373 -20.15 6.48 44.16
C ASP A 373 -20.10 7.61 43.15
N VAL A 374 -20.33 8.86 43.60
CA VAL A 374 -20.26 10.06 42.76
C VAL A 374 -18.85 10.25 42.17
N ASN A 375 -17.81 9.96 42.96
CA ASN A 375 -16.42 10.08 42.52
C ASN A 375 -15.85 8.78 41.93
N GLY A 376 -16.64 7.72 41.76
CA GLY A 376 -16.23 6.44 41.18
C GLY A 376 -15.18 5.68 42.01
N LEU A 377 -15.11 5.97 43.33
CA LEU A 377 -14.15 5.36 44.25
C LEU A 377 -14.64 3.99 44.70
N LYS A 378 -13.82 2.95 44.51
CA LYS A 378 -14.16 1.57 44.85
C LYS A 378 -13.42 1.10 46.08
N LEU A 379 -14.12 0.35 46.92
CA LEU A 379 -13.57 -0.26 48.15
C LEU A 379 -12.68 -1.47 47.80
N ALA A 380 -11.50 -1.56 48.41
CA ALA A 380 -10.61 -2.73 48.35
C ALA A 380 -10.82 -3.65 49.54
N SER A 381 -10.95 -3.09 50.73
CA SER A 381 -11.20 -3.85 51.96
C SER A 381 -11.91 -3.02 53.03
N GLY A 382 -12.62 -3.65 53.93
CA GLY A 382 -13.39 -2.98 54.98
C GLY A 382 -14.79 -2.54 54.52
N ARG A 383 -15.27 -1.39 55.00
CA ARG A 383 -16.54 -0.78 54.62
C ARG A 383 -16.42 0.75 54.46
N LEU A 384 -17.39 1.34 53.81
CA LEU A 384 -17.59 2.80 53.74
C LEU A 384 -18.37 3.27 55.00
N TYR A 385 -18.34 4.56 55.26
CA TYR A 385 -19.20 5.16 56.28
C TYR A 385 -20.61 5.41 55.73
N ASP A 386 -21.63 5.30 56.60
CA ASP A 386 -23.03 5.44 56.32
C ASP A 386 -23.59 6.83 56.71
N ASP A 387 -24.88 7.06 56.46
CA ASP A 387 -25.55 8.33 56.76
C ASP A 387 -25.66 8.58 58.29
N ASP A 388 -25.76 7.53 59.10
CA ASP A 388 -25.80 7.66 60.56
C ASP A 388 -24.43 8.13 61.11
N GLU A 389 -23.35 7.62 60.55
CA GLU A 389 -21.99 8.06 60.86
C GLU A 389 -21.70 9.49 60.38
N VAL A 390 -22.29 9.89 59.25
CA VAL A 390 -22.27 11.28 58.80
C VAL A 390 -23.08 12.19 59.74
N ALA A 391 -24.30 11.81 60.11
CA ALA A 391 -25.14 12.60 61.00
C ALA A 391 -24.54 12.75 62.41
N SER A 392 -23.95 11.67 62.95
CA SER A 392 -23.33 11.68 64.30
C SER A 392 -21.91 12.28 64.31
N SER A 393 -21.39 12.73 63.19
CA SER A 393 -19.99 13.19 63.08
C SER A 393 -19.00 12.13 63.60
N ALA A 394 -19.19 10.87 63.23
CA ALA A 394 -18.33 9.75 63.70
C ALA A 394 -16.86 9.95 63.29
N SER A 395 -15.96 9.68 64.23
CA SER A 395 -14.50 9.79 64.00
C SER A 395 -13.96 8.56 63.24
N VAL A 396 -14.48 8.33 62.04
CA VAL A 396 -14.10 7.23 61.14
C VAL A 396 -13.43 7.76 59.87
N ALA A 397 -12.58 6.95 59.26
CA ALA A 397 -11.85 7.29 58.06
C ALA A 397 -11.72 6.11 57.12
N VAL A 398 -11.77 6.40 55.83
CA VAL A 398 -11.38 5.50 54.73
C VAL A 398 -10.11 6.06 54.12
N ILE A 399 -9.12 5.23 53.87
CA ILE A 399 -7.80 5.64 53.33
C ILE A 399 -7.65 5.16 51.88
N ASP A 400 -6.89 5.91 51.09
CA ASP A 400 -6.54 5.47 49.75
C ASP A 400 -5.40 4.42 49.77
N HIS A 401 -5.18 3.79 48.62
CA HIS A 401 -4.15 2.78 48.45
C HIS A 401 -2.73 3.32 48.72
N THR A 402 -2.46 4.56 48.34
CA THR A 402 -1.16 5.21 48.57
C THR A 402 -0.89 5.41 50.06
N THR A 403 -1.89 5.85 50.82
CA THR A 403 -1.82 5.99 52.28
C THR A 403 -1.59 4.64 52.95
N LYS A 404 -2.28 3.57 52.50
CA LYS A 404 -2.07 2.22 52.99
C LYS A 404 -0.61 1.79 52.86
N ILE A 405 -0.01 1.92 51.68
CA ILE A 405 1.36 1.48 51.40
C ILE A 405 2.37 2.31 52.22
N SER A 406 2.15 3.63 52.31
CA SER A 406 3.10 4.54 52.95
C SER A 406 3.09 4.44 54.47
N VAL A 407 1.95 4.15 55.07
CA VAL A 407 1.78 4.14 56.54
C VAL A 407 1.67 2.73 57.10
N PHE A 408 1.12 1.77 56.35
CA PHE A 408 0.84 0.40 56.77
C PHE A 408 1.36 -0.64 55.76
N PRO A 409 2.68 -0.67 55.44
CA PRO A 409 3.19 -1.51 54.36
C PRO A 409 2.92 -3.02 54.58
N ASN A 410 2.96 -3.48 55.81
CA ASN A 410 2.82 -4.91 56.18
C ASN A 410 1.75 -5.17 57.25
N ILE A 411 0.89 -4.20 57.53
CA ILE A 411 -0.10 -4.27 58.60
C ILE A 411 -1.49 -4.02 58.02
N ASP A 412 -2.51 -4.75 58.49
CA ASP A 412 -3.89 -4.42 58.14
C ASP A 412 -4.28 -3.11 58.83
N PRO A 413 -4.64 -2.05 58.06
CA PRO A 413 -4.99 -0.77 58.63
C PRO A 413 -6.41 -0.74 59.24
N ILE A 414 -7.26 -1.72 58.94
CA ILE A 414 -8.65 -1.72 59.41
C ILE A 414 -8.71 -1.82 60.94
N GLY A 415 -9.49 -0.92 61.55
CA GLY A 415 -9.64 -0.83 63.02
C GLY A 415 -8.54 -0.01 63.72
N LYS A 416 -7.42 0.30 63.03
CA LYS A 416 -6.35 1.14 63.58
C LYS A 416 -6.78 2.60 63.70
N ILE A 417 -6.19 3.33 64.65
CA ILE A 417 -6.44 4.74 64.88
C ILE A 417 -5.26 5.56 64.35
N ILE A 418 -5.54 6.49 63.46
CA ILE A 418 -4.59 7.49 62.97
C ILE A 418 -4.90 8.84 63.62
N LEU A 419 -3.91 9.69 63.76
CA LEU A 419 -4.10 11.08 64.18
C LEU A 419 -3.96 12.01 62.99
N PHE A 420 -5.00 12.79 62.69
CA PHE A 420 -4.91 13.87 61.70
C PHE A 420 -4.96 15.22 62.44
N ASN A 421 -3.89 15.99 62.34
CA ASN A 421 -3.71 17.21 63.14
C ASN A 421 -4.01 16.98 64.62
N LYS A 422 -3.47 15.89 65.20
CA LYS A 422 -3.67 15.44 66.60
C LYS A 422 -5.10 14.99 66.96
N LYS A 423 -6.01 14.87 65.99
CA LYS A 423 -7.37 14.37 66.21
C LYS A 423 -7.47 12.91 65.76
N PRO A 424 -8.07 12.03 66.57
CA PRO A 424 -8.13 10.60 66.26
C PRO A 424 -9.22 10.30 65.22
N LEU A 425 -8.86 9.44 64.26
CA LEU A 425 -9.74 8.87 63.24
C LEU A 425 -9.50 7.35 63.19
N ARG A 426 -10.55 6.53 63.28
CA ARG A 426 -10.47 5.09 63.14
C ARG A 426 -10.64 4.68 61.68
N ILE A 427 -9.69 3.92 61.13
CA ILE A 427 -9.76 3.39 59.78
C ILE A 427 -10.79 2.28 59.73
N ILE A 428 -11.79 2.41 58.84
CA ILE A 428 -12.86 1.45 58.59
C ILE A 428 -12.81 0.82 57.20
N GLY A 429 -12.07 1.43 56.26
CA GLY A 429 -11.96 0.92 54.91
C GLY A 429 -10.72 1.43 54.17
N VAL A 430 -10.38 0.72 53.11
CA VAL A 430 -9.28 1.03 52.20
C VAL A 430 -9.81 1.02 50.77
N LEU A 431 -9.52 2.07 50.01
CA LEU A 431 -9.91 2.17 48.60
C LEU A 431 -8.95 1.40 47.67
N GLN A 432 -9.47 0.98 46.53
CA GLN A 432 -8.65 0.38 45.45
C GLN A 432 -7.65 1.41 44.93
N LYS A 433 -6.57 0.92 44.33
CA LYS A 433 -5.62 1.77 43.62
C LYS A 433 -6.32 2.52 42.47
N ASP A 434 -6.21 3.82 42.47
CA ASP A 434 -6.67 4.64 41.39
C ASP A 434 -5.51 4.90 40.43
N ASP A 435 -5.56 4.26 39.25
CA ASP A 435 -4.52 4.38 38.21
C ASP A 435 -4.59 5.70 37.44
N PHE A 436 -5.64 6.52 37.67
CA PHE A 436 -5.87 7.78 36.94
C PHE A 436 -6.19 8.92 37.94
N THR A 437 -5.21 9.33 38.70
CA THR A 437 -5.35 10.54 39.49
C THR A 437 -4.90 11.76 38.68
N PHE A 438 -5.82 12.68 38.36
CA PHE A 438 -5.47 14.03 37.92
C PHE A 438 -4.89 14.78 39.10
N GLY A 439 -3.59 14.99 39.14
CA GLY A 439 -2.89 15.68 40.20
C GLY A 439 -1.72 14.86 40.76
N ASP A 440 -1.12 15.37 41.83
CA ASP A 440 0.02 14.72 42.46
C ASP A 440 -0.36 13.34 43.07
N ALA A 441 0.10 12.28 42.41
CA ALA A 441 -0.13 10.89 42.83
C ALA A 441 0.57 10.55 44.15
N SER A 442 1.44 11.41 44.63
CA SER A 442 2.20 11.23 45.87
C SER A 442 1.46 11.72 47.14
N THR A 443 0.41 12.51 46.97
CA THR A 443 -0.35 13.07 48.11
C THR A 443 -1.21 11.99 48.77
N LEU A 444 -1.00 11.73 50.07
CA LEU A 444 -1.81 10.82 50.87
C LEU A 444 -3.23 11.36 51.04
N LYS A 445 -4.25 10.52 50.80
CA LYS A 445 -5.66 10.92 50.85
C LYS A 445 -6.41 10.13 51.92
N ILE A 446 -7.09 10.85 52.81
CA ILE A 446 -7.94 10.30 53.84
C ILE A 446 -9.37 10.82 53.58
N TYR A 447 -10.36 9.97 53.66
CA TYR A 447 -11.76 10.31 53.48
C TYR A 447 -12.50 10.12 54.80
N ALA A 448 -13.28 11.11 55.23
CA ALA A 448 -14.07 11.06 56.47
C ALA A 448 -15.44 11.72 56.23
N PRO A 449 -16.45 11.53 57.12
CA PRO A 449 -17.69 12.27 57.03
C PRO A 449 -17.43 13.78 57.05
N TYR A 450 -18.09 14.54 56.14
CA TYR A 450 -17.91 16.00 56.06
C TYR A 450 -18.21 16.69 57.36
N THR A 451 -19.20 16.19 58.14
CA THR A 451 -19.55 16.68 59.45
C THR A 451 -18.42 16.49 60.47
N THR A 452 -17.70 15.36 60.41
CA THR A 452 -16.54 15.12 61.26
C THR A 452 -15.41 16.10 60.92
N VAL A 453 -15.18 16.36 59.65
CA VAL A 453 -14.14 17.31 59.24
C VAL A 453 -14.48 18.72 59.70
N LEU A 454 -15.72 19.18 59.48
CA LEU A 454 -16.17 20.51 59.88
C LEU A 454 -16.18 20.68 61.39
N ASN A 455 -16.83 19.76 62.13
CA ASN A 455 -17.10 19.95 63.54
C ASN A 455 -15.86 19.61 64.43
N LYS A 456 -15.09 18.59 64.05
CA LYS A 456 -14.01 18.07 64.94
C LYS A 456 -12.61 18.43 64.49
N ILE A 457 -12.39 18.64 63.18
CA ILE A 457 -11.05 18.87 62.64
C ILE A 457 -10.81 20.36 62.39
N THR A 458 -11.62 21.01 61.53
CA THR A 458 -11.42 22.41 61.12
C THR A 458 -12.11 23.42 62.02
N GLY A 459 -13.27 23.07 62.62
CA GLY A 459 -14.11 24.00 63.37
C GLY A 459 -14.76 25.06 62.45
N ASP A 460 -14.85 24.81 61.15
CA ASP A 460 -15.41 25.76 60.16
C ASP A 460 -16.83 25.37 59.80
N LYS A 461 -17.64 26.36 59.44
CA LYS A 461 -19.03 26.18 58.97
C LYS A 461 -19.16 26.18 57.46
N TYR A 462 -18.05 26.48 56.74
CA TYR A 462 -18.03 26.59 55.28
C TYR A 462 -17.55 25.30 54.65
N ILE A 463 -18.19 24.93 53.53
CA ILE A 463 -17.82 23.77 52.72
C ILE A 463 -16.97 24.21 51.52
N SER A 464 -16.12 23.33 51.02
CA SER A 464 -15.21 23.60 49.91
C SER A 464 -15.90 23.53 48.56
N SER A 465 -16.88 22.64 48.40
CA SER A 465 -17.70 22.53 47.19
C SER A 465 -19.00 21.74 47.48
N ILE A 466 -19.93 21.82 46.55
CA ILE A 466 -21.10 20.93 46.52
C ILE A 466 -21.07 20.22 45.18
N THR A 467 -20.99 18.88 45.18
CA THR A 467 -21.15 18.06 43.99
C THR A 467 -22.56 17.57 43.89
N VAL A 468 -23.21 17.83 42.78
CA VAL A 468 -24.59 17.36 42.49
C VAL A 468 -24.55 16.39 41.30
N ARG A 469 -25.35 15.32 41.38
CA ARG A 469 -25.59 14.43 40.25
C ARG A 469 -27.00 14.77 39.72
N VAL A 470 -27.08 15.05 38.42
CA VAL A 470 -28.31 15.32 37.71
C VAL A 470 -28.88 13.99 37.21
N LYS A 471 -30.21 13.81 37.27
CA LYS A 471 -30.89 12.64 36.70
C LYS A 471 -30.61 12.52 35.21
N GLU A 472 -30.45 11.31 34.70
CA GLU A 472 -30.14 11.06 33.26
C GLU A 472 -31.19 11.63 32.30
N SER A 473 -32.45 11.77 32.78
CA SER A 473 -33.56 12.33 32.00
C SER A 473 -33.50 13.85 31.81
N VAL A 474 -32.56 14.54 32.47
CA VAL A 474 -32.47 16.01 32.47
C VAL A 474 -31.17 16.46 31.85
N ASN A 475 -31.21 17.46 30.98
CA ASN A 475 -30.01 18.03 30.38
C ASN A 475 -29.18 18.77 31.45
N ALA A 476 -27.93 18.37 31.59
CA ALA A 476 -27.00 18.90 32.60
C ALA A 476 -26.76 20.43 32.46
N GLN A 477 -26.77 20.98 31.25
CA GLN A 477 -26.63 22.44 31.04
C GLN A 477 -27.84 23.22 31.54
N VAL A 478 -29.05 22.67 31.35
CA VAL A 478 -30.31 23.28 31.88
C VAL A 478 -30.32 23.20 33.40
N ALA A 479 -29.93 22.05 33.96
CA ALA A 479 -29.80 21.87 35.39
C ALA A 479 -28.78 22.85 35.99
N GLU A 480 -27.62 23.00 35.37
CA GLU A 480 -26.55 23.94 35.79
C GLU A 480 -27.08 25.39 35.87
N LYS A 481 -27.81 25.84 34.84
CA LYS A 481 -28.39 27.16 34.83
C LYS A 481 -29.39 27.34 35.97
N SER A 482 -30.29 26.36 36.20
CA SER A 482 -31.27 26.39 37.30
C SER A 482 -30.60 26.41 38.67
N LEU A 483 -29.55 25.62 38.87
CA LEU A 483 -28.76 25.60 40.10
C LEU A 483 -28.09 26.96 40.37
N THR A 484 -27.52 27.56 39.31
CA THR A 484 -26.88 28.88 39.38
C THR A 484 -27.91 29.96 39.79
N GLU A 485 -29.10 29.96 39.19
CA GLU A 485 -30.17 30.89 39.51
C GLU A 485 -30.63 30.73 40.97
N LEU A 486 -30.93 29.50 41.42
CA LEU A 486 -31.36 29.20 42.76
C LEU A 486 -30.37 29.67 43.84
N LEU A 487 -29.08 29.36 43.67
CA LEU A 487 -28.05 29.76 44.61
C LEU A 487 -27.77 31.27 44.55
N THR A 488 -27.88 31.91 43.39
CA THR A 488 -27.72 33.36 43.24
C THR A 488 -28.82 34.11 43.97
N ILE A 489 -30.07 33.61 43.88
CA ILE A 489 -31.22 34.17 44.65
C ILE A 489 -30.95 34.04 46.16
N LYS A 490 -30.46 32.89 46.64
CA LYS A 490 -30.20 32.67 48.07
C LYS A 490 -29.06 33.52 48.58
N HIS A 491 -27.97 33.67 47.81
CA HIS A 491 -26.77 34.44 48.23
C HIS A 491 -26.91 35.94 47.91
N GLY A 492 -27.91 36.37 47.10
CA GLY A 492 -28.07 37.74 46.65
C GLY A 492 -27.03 38.20 45.61
N LYS A 493 -26.08 37.36 45.31
CA LYS A 493 -25.02 37.55 44.31
C LYS A 493 -24.44 36.20 43.88
N GLN A 494 -23.84 36.17 42.71
CA GLN A 494 -23.08 35.00 42.24
C GLN A 494 -21.66 35.08 42.78
N ASP A 495 -21.37 34.40 43.91
CA ASP A 495 -20.07 34.31 44.56
C ASP A 495 -19.52 32.89 44.51
N PHE A 496 -20.02 32.11 43.60
CA PHE A 496 -19.61 30.74 43.29
C PHE A 496 -19.58 30.56 41.75
N PHE A 497 -18.94 29.50 41.32
CA PHE A 497 -18.93 29.06 39.91
C PHE A 497 -19.26 27.57 39.81
N THR A 498 -19.78 27.15 38.68
CA THR A 498 -20.14 25.77 38.39
C THR A 498 -19.13 25.16 37.43
N ARG A 499 -18.87 23.85 37.59
CA ARG A 499 -18.08 23.04 36.69
C ARG A 499 -18.87 21.81 36.32
N ASN A 500 -19.29 21.74 35.07
CA ASN A 500 -20.10 20.65 34.55
C ASN A 500 -19.16 19.60 33.91
N SER A 501 -19.27 18.35 34.36
CA SER A 501 -18.49 17.23 33.83
C SER A 501 -18.81 16.94 32.36
N ASP A 502 -20.04 17.18 31.92
CA ASP A 502 -20.43 16.97 30.52
C ASP A 502 -19.78 17.98 29.59
N SER A 503 -19.60 19.24 30.02
CA SER A 503 -18.89 20.25 29.23
C SER A 503 -17.42 19.87 29.04
N ILE A 504 -16.79 19.28 30.07
CA ILE A 504 -15.42 18.76 29.98
C ILE A 504 -15.37 17.60 28.99
N LYS A 505 -16.34 16.67 29.09
CA LYS A 505 -16.46 15.53 28.17
C LYS A 505 -16.62 16.00 26.73
N GLN A 506 -17.48 16.98 26.46
CA GLN A 506 -17.69 17.54 25.12
C GLN A 506 -16.41 18.17 24.55
N THR A 507 -15.71 18.99 25.34
CA THR A 507 -14.45 19.60 24.93
C THR A 507 -13.38 18.53 24.58
N ILE A 508 -13.35 17.45 25.35
CA ILE A 508 -12.43 16.35 25.10
C ILE A 508 -12.83 15.57 23.83
N GLU A 509 -14.13 15.31 23.62
CA GLU A 509 -14.63 14.66 22.41
C GLU A 509 -14.32 15.49 21.15
N GLU A 510 -14.47 16.80 21.20
CA GLU A 510 -14.09 17.73 20.12
C GLU A 510 -12.58 17.69 19.86
N THR A 511 -11.78 17.67 20.93
CA THR A 511 -10.32 17.55 20.82
C THR A 511 -9.93 16.21 20.18
N ILE A 512 -10.55 15.11 20.61
CA ILE A 512 -10.34 13.77 20.01
C ILE A 512 -10.73 13.76 18.54
N SER A 513 -11.84 14.40 18.18
CA SER A 513 -12.30 14.51 16.78
C SER A 513 -11.28 15.25 15.92
N THR A 514 -10.74 16.36 16.42
CA THR A 514 -9.70 17.15 15.75
C THR A 514 -8.40 16.34 15.61
N MET A 515 -7.96 15.64 16.65
CA MET A 515 -6.80 14.75 16.59
C MET A 515 -6.99 13.62 15.57
N ARG A 516 -8.20 13.03 15.51
CA ARG A 516 -8.52 11.99 14.51
C ARG A 516 -8.38 12.53 13.09
N LEU A 517 -8.87 13.73 12.82
CA LEU A 517 -8.78 14.38 11.52
C LEU A 517 -7.31 14.64 11.14
N LEU A 518 -6.50 15.14 12.05
CA LEU A 518 -5.06 15.35 11.84
C LEU A 518 -4.33 14.03 11.52
N ILE A 519 -4.57 12.98 12.32
CA ILE A 519 -3.97 11.66 12.11
C ILE A 519 -4.36 11.09 10.75
N SER A 520 -5.65 11.19 10.37
CA SER A 520 -6.14 10.73 9.07
C SER A 520 -5.52 11.50 7.92
N SER A 521 -5.32 12.81 8.07
CA SER A 521 -4.68 13.65 7.05
C SER A 521 -3.21 13.29 6.85
N ILE A 522 -2.47 13.05 7.93
CA ILE A 522 -1.06 12.60 7.87
C ILE A 522 -0.96 11.23 7.21
N ALA A 523 -1.87 10.30 7.57
CA ALA A 523 -1.92 8.98 6.96
C ALA A 523 -2.21 9.05 5.45
N LEU A 524 -3.14 9.91 5.03
CA LEU A 524 -3.47 10.14 3.62
C LEU A 524 -2.27 10.69 2.83
N ILE A 525 -1.59 11.71 3.37
CA ILE A 525 -0.40 12.28 2.74
C ILE A 525 0.70 11.23 2.61
N SER A 526 0.95 10.45 3.66
CA SER A 526 1.95 9.37 3.64
C SER A 526 1.62 8.30 2.57
N LEU A 527 0.34 7.96 2.41
CA LEU A 527 -0.12 7.01 1.39
C LEU A 527 0.10 7.56 -0.03
N ILE A 528 -0.21 8.84 -0.26
CA ILE A 528 -0.01 9.51 -1.56
C ILE A 528 1.49 9.53 -1.91
N VAL A 529 2.35 9.93 -0.97
CA VAL A 529 3.80 9.99 -1.18
C VAL A 529 4.37 8.60 -1.47
N GLY A 530 3.93 7.58 -0.71
CA GLY A 530 4.28 6.18 -0.96
C GLY A 530 3.83 5.70 -2.35
N GLY A 531 2.61 6.04 -2.75
CA GLY A 531 2.05 5.73 -4.07
C GLY A 531 2.84 6.37 -5.22
N ILE A 532 3.23 7.63 -5.10
CA ILE A 532 4.07 8.34 -6.08
C ILE A 532 5.46 7.66 -6.19
N GLY A 533 6.04 7.25 -5.06
CA GLY A 533 7.29 6.51 -5.06
C GLY A 533 7.21 5.20 -5.85
N VAL A 534 6.16 4.41 -5.64
CA VAL A 534 5.90 3.17 -6.40
C VAL A 534 5.70 3.46 -7.88
N MET A 535 4.88 4.48 -8.21
CA MET A 535 4.62 4.88 -9.59
C MET A 535 5.91 5.25 -10.34
N ASN A 536 6.79 6.06 -9.73
CA ASN A 536 8.06 6.45 -10.34
C ASN A 536 8.96 5.23 -10.64
N ILE A 537 9.06 4.29 -9.70
CA ILE A 537 9.87 3.08 -9.89
C ILE A 537 9.28 2.19 -10.97
N MET A 538 7.95 2.05 -11.03
CA MET A 538 7.27 1.29 -12.08
C MET A 538 7.50 1.90 -13.46
N LEU A 539 7.39 3.23 -13.61
CA LEU A 539 7.65 3.94 -14.87
C LEU A 539 9.09 3.72 -15.35
N VAL A 540 10.08 3.87 -14.46
CA VAL A 540 11.49 3.59 -14.79
C VAL A 540 11.68 2.13 -15.21
N SER A 541 11.06 1.18 -14.49
CA SER A 541 11.16 -0.24 -14.82
C SER A 541 10.56 -0.55 -16.20
N VAL A 542 9.43 0.04 -16.55
CA VAL A 542 8.81 -0.13 -17.88
C VAL A 542 9.68 0.47 -18.98
N THR A 543 10.21 1.68 -18.79
CA THR A 543 11.07 2.34 -19.80
C THR A 543 12.37 1.56 -20.06
N GLU A 544 13.01 1.03 -19.02
CA GLU A 544 14.20 0.18 -19.19
C GLU A 544 13.91 -1.14 -19.92
N ARG A 545 12.70 -1.69 -19.75
CA ARG A 545 12.30 -2.96 -20.37
C ARG A 545 11.62 -2.79 -21.73
N THR A 546 11.51 -1.57 -22.26
CA THR A 546 10.83 -1.30 -23.54
C THR A 546 11.38 -2.15 -24.68
N LYS A 547 12.72 -2.31 -24.76
CA LYS A 547 13.36 -3.16 -25.76
C LYS A 547 12.99 -4.64 -25.60
N GLU A 548 12.95 -5.14 -24.38
CA GLU A 548 12.55 -6.52 -24.07
C GLU A 548 11.10 -6.77 -24.45
N ILE A 549 10.22 -5.83 -24.11
CA ILE A 549 8.79 -5.86 -24.48
C ILE A 549 8.64 -5.88 -25.99
N GLY A 550 9.35 -5.01 -26.71
CA GLY A 550 9.33 -4.97 -28.17
C GLY A 550 9.76 -6.30 -28.81
N ILE A 551 10.81 -6.92 -28.30
CA ILE A 551 11.27 -8.24 -28.77
C ILE A 551 10.17 -9.30 -28.55
N LYS A 552 9.58 -9.36 -27.36
CA LYS A 552 8.52 -10.32 -27.04
C LYS A 552 7.28 -10.13 -27.96
N MET A 553 6.89 -8.89 -28.22
CA MET A 553 5.80 -8.59 -29.14
C MET A 553 6.16 -9.00 -30.58
N ALA A 554 7.39 -8.75 -31.03
CA ALA A 554 7.86 -9.13 -32.36
C ALA A 554 7.79 -10.64 -32.61
N ILE A 555 8.12 -11.46 -31.61
CA ILE A 555 8.06 -12.93 -31.70
C ILE A 555 6.68 -13.50 -31.41
N GLY A 556 5.64 -12.67 -31.30
CA GLY A 556 4.23 -13.07 -31.26
C GLY A 556 3.58 -13.12 -29.87
N ALA A 557 4.13 -12.41 -28.87
CA ALA A 557 3.42 -12.17 -27.61
C ALA A 557 2.20 -11.26 -27.83
N ARG A 558 1.07 -11.55 -27.19
CA ARG A 558 -0.10 -10.68 -27.14
C ARG A 558 0.10 -9.59 -26.09
N GLN A 559 -0.69 -8.51 -26.17
CA GLN A 559 -0.68 -7.48 -25.14
C GLN A 559 -1.00 -8.05 -23.75
N SER A 560 -1.98 -8.95 -23.65
CA SER A 560 -2.32 -9.64 -22.41
C SER A 560 -1.16 -10.43 -21.80
N ASN A 561 -0.28 -11.03 -22.63
CA ASN A 561 0.89 -11.75 -22.17
C ASN A 561 1.94 -10.81 -21.52
N ILE A 562 2.05 -9.59 -22.05
CA ILE A 562 2.95 -8.57 -21.51
C ILE A 562 2.42 -7.99 -20.20
N LEU A 563 1.11 -7.73 -20.11
CA LEU A 563 0.47 -7.21 -18.89
C LEU A 563 0.49 -8.20 -17.72
N GLN A 564 0.59 -9.50 -17.99
CA GLN A 564 0.69 -10.55 -16.97
C GLN A 564 2.11 -10.76 -16.42
N GLN A 565 3.12 -10.15 -17.03
CA GLN A 565 4.54 -10.21 -16.64
C GLN A 565 4.98 -8.96 -15.86
#